data_25ad8891a2c06b9fc8fdf82b1223cc03
#
_entry.id   25ad8891a2c06b9fc8fdf82b1223cc03
#
_cell.length_a   1.000
_cell.length_b   1.000
_cell.length_c   1.000
_cell.angle_alpha   90.00
_cell.angle_beta   90.00
_cell.angle_gamma   90.00
#
_symmetry.space_group_name_H-M   'P 1'
#
loop_
_entity.id
_entity.type
_entity.pdbx_description
1 polymer ?
#
loop_
_entity_poly.entity_id
_entity_poly.type
_entity_poly.pdbx_seq_one_letter_code
_entity_poly.pdbx_strand_id
1 'polypeptide(L)'
;RQRQMCIRDRRYTSPYKFYQFWLNTSDEDAKRYIKIFTLLDKQTIDDLIAEHDAAPHLRILQKRLAQEVTVMIHSQEEYEKAVEASNILFGGATSEALRKLDEQTLLQVFEGVPQYKIARAELIGLPFIELCAERSDIFPSKGECRKMVQAGGVSLNKEKVADPMRAIAESDLIDGKYLLVQKGKKNYYLVIAE
;
A
#
# COMPACT_ATOMS: atom_id res chain seq x y z
N ARG A 1 9.97 -6.52 -26.85
CA ARG A 1 9.64 -6.92 -25.44
C ARG A 1 8.90 -5.82 -24.67
N GLN A 2 9.30 -4.54 -24.77
CA GLN A 2 8.70 -3.43 -24.00
C GLN A 2 7.26 -3.05 -24.43
N ARG A 3 6.95 -3.05 -25.74
CA ARG A 3 5.57 -2.83 -26.22
C ARG A 3 4.58 -3.92 -25.79
N GLN A 4 5.04 -5.16 -25.70
CA GLN A 4 4.22 -6.26 -25.18
C GLN A 4 3.97 -6.14 -23.68
N MET A 5 4.89 -5.57 -22.93
CA MET A 5 4.74 -5.30 -21.50
C MET A 5 3.59 -4.32 -21.23
N CYS A 6 3.56 -3.17 -21.92
CA CYS A 6 2.49 -2.17 -21.73
C CYS A 6 1.09 -2.70 -22.08
N ILE A 7 0.93 -3.45 -23.17
CA ILE A 7 -0.37 -4.01 -23.58
C ILE A 7 -0.84 -5.12 -22.61
N ARG A 8 0.09 -5.93 -22.13
CA ARG A 8 -0.17 -6.98 -21.16
C ARG A 8 -0.52 -6.40 -19.79
N ASP A 9 0.19 -5.36 -19.37
CA ASP A 9 0.03 -4.74 -18.06
C ASP A 9 -1.33 -4.06 -17.91
N ARG A 10 -1.87 -3.43 -18.94
CA ARG A 10 -3.20 -2.80 -18.89
C ARG A 10 -4.33 -3.76 -18.48
N ARG A 11 -4.21 -5.07 -18.77
CA ARG A 11 -5.24 -6.07 -18.47
C ARG A 11 -4.98 -6.86 -17.19
N TYR A 12 -3.72 -6.95 -16.75
CA TYR A 12 -3.30 -7.91 -15.72
C TYR A 12 -2.55 -7.27 -14.54
N THR A 13 -2.09 -6.03 -14.69
CA THR A 13 -1.42 -5.31 -13.61
C THR A 13 -2.34 -4.20 -13.11
N SER A 14 -2.61 -4.20 -11.80
CA SER A 14 -3.43 -3.15 -11.20
C SER A 14 -2.76 -1.78 -11.36
N PRO A 15 -3.53 -0.68 -11.51
CA PRO A 15 -3.01 0.69 -11.59
C PRO A 15 -2.05 1.02 -10.45
N TYR A 16 -2.35 0.57 -9.25
CA TYR A 16 -1.50 0.74 -8.07
C TYR A 16 -0.13 0.05 -8.22
N LYS A 17 -0.10 -1.23 -8.61
CA LYS A 17 1.17 -1.95 -8.83
C LYS A 17 1.97 -1.34 -9.97
N PHE A 18 1.29 -0.93 -11.03
CA PHE A 18 1.90 -0.26 -12.16
C PHE A 18 2.55 1.06 -11.74
N TYR A 19 1.83 1.90 -11.01
CA TYR A 19 2.35 3.13 -10.42
C TYR A 19 3.56 2.88 -9.51
N GLN A 20 3.47 1.91 -8.60
CA GLN A 20 4.55 1.56 -7.68
C GLN A 20 5.80 1.06 -8.39
N PHE A 21 5.65 0.31 -9.48
CA PHE A 21 6.77 -0.15 -10.28
C PHE A 21 7.58 1.04 -10.82
N TRP A 22 6.91 2.01 -11.43
CA TRP A 22 7.57 3.20 -11.97
C TRP A 22 8.11 4.12 -10.88
N LEU A 23 7.39 4.24 -9.80
CA LEU A 23 7.84 5.02 -8.64
C LEU A 23 9.12 4.43 -8.02
N ASN A 24 9.34 3.13 -8.08
CA ASN A 24 10.49 2.45 -7.48
C ASN A 24 11.66 2.22 -8.46
N THR A 25 11.64 2.80 -9.65
CA THR A 25 12.79 2.74 -10.58
C THR A 25 14.03 3.43 -10.00
N SER A 26 15.21 2.98 -10.42
CA SER A 26 16.48 3.64 -10.08
C SER A 26 16.56 5.04 -10.72
N ASP A 27 17.43 5.89 -10.20
CA ASP A 27 17.62 7.24 -10.75
C ASP A 27 18.13 7.19 -12.19
N GLU A 28 19.03 6.26 -12.51
CA GLU A 28 19.57 6.06 -13.86
C GLU A 28 18.47 5.62 -14.84
N ASP A 29 17.67 4.63 -14.42
CA ASP A 29 16.56 4.13 -15.24
C ASP A 29 15.48 5.20 -15.41
N ALA A 30 15.14 5.97 -14.37
CA ALA A 30 14.17 7.04 -14.45
C ALA A 30 14.59 8.10 -15.48
N LYS A 31 15.86 8.52 -15.51
CA LYS A 31 16.42 9.44 -16.51
C LYS A 31 16.34 8.91 -17.94
N ARG A 32 16.47 7.61 -18.09
CA ARG A 32 16.34 6.94 -19.38
C ARG A 32 14.88 6.78 -19.78
N TYR A 33 14.05 6.32 -18.86
CA TYR A 33 12.67 5.95 -19.17
C TYR A 33 11.77 7.15 -19.40
N ILE A 34 12.01 8.29 -18.73
CA ILE A 34 11.22 9.50 -18.95
C ILE A 34 11.33 9.98 -20.41
N LYS A 35 12.50 9.77 -21.05
CA LYS A 35 12.73 10.11 -22.45
C LYS A 35 12.07 9.14 -23.45
N ILE A 36 11.77 7.91 -23.02
CA ILE A 36 11.27 6.85 -23.89
C ILE A 36 9.77 6.66 -23.75
N PHE A 37 9.24 6.79 -22.54
CA PHE A 37 7.87 6.40 -22.20
C PHE A 37 6.92 7.57 -21.98
N THR A 38 7.39 8.81 -21.99
CA THR A 38 6.54 10.00 -21.86
C THR A 38 6.48 10.80 -23.15
N LEU A 39 5.44 11.62 -23.27
CA LEU A 39 5.26 12.57 -24.35
C LEU A 39 5.71 13.98 -23.99
N LEU A 40 6.47 14.12 -22.91
CA LEU A 40 7.02 15.40 -22.46
C LEU A 40 8.03 15.92 -23.51
N ASP A 41 8.05 17.24 -23.66
CA ASP A 41 9.05 17.90 -24.52
C ASP A 41 10.46 17.83 -23.88
N LYS A 42 11.46 18.02 -24.71
CA LYS A 42 12.86 17.90 -24.30
C LYS A 42 13.22 18.88 -23.17
N GLN A 43 12.73 20.13 -23.24
CA GLN A 43 13.04 21.14 -22.23
C GLN A 43 12.51 20.74 -20.84
N THR A 44 11.26 20.32 -20.77
CA THR A 44 10.63 19.82 -19.55
C THR A 44 11.40 18.63 -18.98
N ILE A 45 11.85 17.70 -19.82
CA ILE A 45 12.63 16.54 -19.36
C ILE A 45 13.99 16.97 -18.81
N ASP A 46 14.68 17.88 -19.46
CA ASP A 46 16.01 18.36 -19.04
C ASP A 46 15.89 19.13 -17.71
N ASP A 47 14.85 19.95 -17.52
CA ASP A 47 14.57 20.67 -16.29
C ASP A 47 14.24 19.70 -15.13
N LEU A 48 13.42 18.68 -15.37
CA LEU A 48 13.10 17.64 -14.38
C LEU A 48 14.34 16.84 -13.94
N ILE A 49 15.23 16.54 -14.88
CA ILE A 49 16.49 15.84 -14.58
C ILE A 49 17.39 16.73 -13.72
N ALA A 50 17.51 18.03 -14.05
CA ALA A 50 18.32 18.97 -13.30
C ALA A 50 17.77 19.16 -11.86
N GLU A 51 16.44 19.28 -11.71
CA GLU A 51 15.77 19.38 -10.41
C GLU A 51 15.98 18.09 -9.58
N HIS A 52 15.86 16.94 -10.21
CA HIS A 52 16.11 15.65 -9.56
C HIS A 52 17.56 15.51 -9.10
N ASP A 53 18.53 15.91 -9.92
CA ASP A 53 19.95 15.86 -9.57
C ASP A 53 20.32 16.77 -8.40
N ALA A 54 19.61 17.88 -8.22
CA ALA A 54 19.77 18.76 -7.07
C ALA A 54 19.24 18.16 -5.76
N ALA A 55 18.18 17.34 -5.83
CA ALA A 55 17.55 16.72 -4.66
C ALA A 55 17.05 15.29 -4.94
N PRO A 56 17.92 14.28 -5.15
CA PRO A 56 17.52 12.93 -5.54
C PRO A 56 16.60 12.24 -4.54
N HIS A 57 16.73 12.55 -3.25
CA HIS A 57 15.93 11.99 -2.17
C HIS A 57 14.44 12.33 -2.27
N LEU A 58 14.05 13.40 -2.97
CA LEU A 58 12.65 13.78 -3.21
C LEU A 58 11.98 12.93 -4.29
N ARG A 59 12.78 12.22 -5.11
CA ARG A 59 12.32 11.32 -6.18
C ARG A 59 11.34 11.99 -7.16
N ILE A 60 11.60 13.25 -7.49
CA ILE A 60 10.73 14.06 -8.36
C ILE A 60 10.59 13.42 -9.73
N LEU A 61 11.70 12.95 -10.29
CA LEU A 61 11.75 12.33 -11.61
C LEU A 61 10.92 11.04 -11.68
N GLN A 62 11.05 10.16 -10.66
CA GLN A 62 10.28 8.94 -10.58
C GLN A 62 8.77 9.21 -10.40
N LYS A 63 8.43 10.20 -9.58
CA LYS A 63 7.03 10.61 -9.38
C LYS A 63 6.41 11.10 -10.69
N ARG A 64 7.13 11.96 -11.43
CA ARG A 64 6.64 12.46 -12.72
C ARG A 64 6.55 11.35 -13.76
N LEU A 65 7.55 10.48 -13.86
CA LEU A 65 7.53 9.32 -14.75
C LEU A 65 6.34 8.41 -14.43
N ALA A 66 6.14 8.05 -13.16
CA ALA A 66 5.04 7.20 -12.73
C ALA A 66 3.67 7.84 -13.03
N GLN A 67 3.53 9.16 -12.85
CA GLN A 67 2.33 9.90 -13.22
C GLN A 67 2.04 9.79 -14.72
N GLU A 68 2.97 10.23 -15.57
CA GLU A 68 2.77 10.28 -17.01
C GLU A 68 2.41 8.91 -17.59
N VAL A 69 3.14 7.87 -17.18
CA VAL A 69 2.94 6.53 -17.72
C VAL A 69 1.66 5.89 -17.18
N THR A 70 1.31 6.11 -15.89
CA THR A 70 0.08 5.57 -15.33
C THR A 70 -1.15 6.24 -15.95
N VAL A 71 -1.16 7.56 -16.09
CA VAL A 71 -2.25 8.28 -16.75
C VAL A 71 -2.43 7.83 -18.20
N MET A 72 -1.33 7.65 -18.93
CA MET A 72 -1.37 7.23 -20.33
C MET A 72 -1.94 5.82 -20.51
N ILE A 73 -1.62 4.88 -19.63
CA ILE A 73 -1.99 3.46 -19.76
C ILE A 73 -3.33 3.15 -19.11
N HIS A 74 -3.62 3.73 -17.97
CA HIS A 74 -4.84 3.50 -17.21
C HIS A 74 -5.82 4.66 -17.34
N SER A 75 -5.71 5.67 -16.52
CA SER A 75 -6.43 6.96 -16.60
C SER A 75 -5.93 7.90 -15.50
N GLN A 76 -6.36 9.17 -15.56
CA GLN A 76 -6.11 10.15 -14.51
C GLN A 76 -6.75 9.72 -13.18
N GLU A 77 -7.99 9.22 -13.21
CA GLU A 77 -8.72 8.74 -12.04
C GLU A 77 -7.99 7.59 -11.34
N GLU A 78 -7.53 6.59 -12.10
CA GLU A 78 -6.81 5.44 -11.56
C GLU A 78 -5.43 5.83 -11.01
N TYR A 79 -4.77 6.83 -11.61
CA TYR A 79 -3.56 7.40 -11.07
C TYR A 79 -3.80 8.07 -9.71
N GLU A 80 -4.85 8.88 -9.58
CA GLU A 80 -5.20 9.55 -8.32
C GLU A 80 -5.50 8.54 -7.20
N LYS A 81 -6.26 7.48 -7.50
CA LYS A 81 -6.48 6.36 -6.58
C LYS A 81 -5.18 5.66 -6.17
N ALA A 82 -4.27 5.43 -7.12
CA ALA A 82 -2.97 4.81 -6.85
C ALA A 82 -2.08 5.69 -5.96
N VAL A 83 -2.09 7.01 -6.15
CA VAL A 83 -1.37 7.97 -5.31
C VAL A 83 -1.97 8.01 -3.91
N GLU A 84 -3.29 8.08 -3.79
CA GLU A 84 -3.99 8.08 -2.49
C GLU A 84 -3.66 6.79 -1.72
N ALA A 85 -3.77 5.64 -2.36
CA ALA A 85 -3.40 4.34 -1.80
C ALA A 85 -1.93 4.29 -1.35
N SER A 86 -1.01 4.83 -2.15
CA SER A 86 0.40 4.93 -1.80
C SER A 86 0.63 5.81 -0.57
N ASN A 87 -0.06 6.94 -0.49
CA ASN A 87 0.02 7.84 0.66
C ASN A 87 -0.55 7.20 1.93
N ILE A 88 -1.60 6.39 1.81
CA ILE A 88 -2.17 5.63 2.92
C ILE A 88 -1.19 4.57 3.43
N LEU A 89 -0.51 3.87 2.53
CA LEU A 89 0.44 2.83 2.91
C LEU A 89 1.74 3.38 3.50
N PHE A 90 2.36 4.34 2.83
CA PHE A 90 3.72 4.80 3.11
C PHE A 90 3.76 6.19 3.77
N GLY A 91 2.67 6.94 3.69
CA GLY A 91 2.49 8.21 4.38
C GLY A 91 1.97 8.07 5.79
N GLY A 92 1.85 9.16 6.50
CA GLY A 92 1.22 9.25 7.83
C GLY A 92 -0.31 9.27 7.78
N ALA A 93 -0.93 8.61 6.80
CA ALA A 93 -2.38 8.63 6.64
C ALA A 93 -3.10 8.03 7.85
N THR A 94 -4.21 8.63 8.21
CA THR A 94 -5.06 8.25 9.33
C THR A 94 -5.90 7.01 9.00
N SER A 95 -6.46 6.38 10.03
CA SER A 95 -7.43 5.28 9.87
C SER A 95 -8.66 5.71 9.06
N GLU A 96 -9.03 7.00 9.11
CA GLU A 96 -10.13 7.56 8.35
C GLU A 96 -9.88 7.53 6.82
N ALA A 97 -8.66 7.83 6.38
CA ALA A 97 -8.29 7.74 4.98
C ALA A 97 -8.33 6.29 4.47
N LEU A 98 -7.91 5.34 5.29
CA LEU A 98 -8.00 3.91 4.99
C LEU A 98 -9.46 3.44 4.82
N ARG A 99 -10.38 3.98 5.62
CA ARG A 99 -11.82 3.64 5.57
C ARG A 99 -12.55 4.24 4.36
N LYS A 100 -11.95 5.22 3.68
CA LYS A 100 -12.51 5.84 2.47
C LYS A 100 -12.15 5.11 1.19
N LEU A 101 -11.19 4.16 1.25
CA LEU A 101 -10.86 3.34 0.10
C LEU A 101 -12.01 2.38 -0.20
N ASP A 102 -12.37 2.30 -1.48
CA ASP A 102 -13.28 1.26 -1.96
C ASP A 102 -12.64 -0.13 -1.86
N GLU A 103 -13.48 -1.17 -1.76
CA GLU A 103 -13.06 -2.57 -1.60
C GLU A 103 -12.07 -2.99 -2.69
N GLN A 104 -12.31 -2.60 -3.94
CA GLN A 104 -11.45 -2.96 -5.05
C GLN A 104 -10.06 -2.37 -4.92
N THR A 105 -9.96 -1.08 -4.58
CA THR A 105 -8.68 -0.40 -4.36
C THR A 105 -7.96 -0.99 -3.15
N LEU A 106 -8.66 -1.26 -2.05
CA LEU A 106 -8.09 -1.87 -0.86
C LEU A 106 -7.48 -3.25 -1.17
N LEU A 107 -8.18 -4.10 -1.91
CA LEU A 107 -7.67 -5.42 -2.32
C LEU A 107 -6.48 -5.30 -3.27
N GLN A 108 -6.48 -4.35 -4.21
CA GLN A 108 -5.36 -4.10 -5.11
C GLN A 108 -4.11 -3.62 -4.36
N VAL A 109 -4.29 -2.72 -3.41
CA VAL A 109 -3.22 -2.16 -2.56
C VAL A 109 -2.57 -3.26 -1.72
N PHE A 110 -3.37 -4.16 -1.16
CA PHE A 110 -2.91 -5.27 -0.34
C PHE A 110 -2.77 -6.59 -1.11
N GLU A 111 -2.76 -6.54 -2.43
CA GLU A 111 -2.46 -7.71 -3.26
C GLU A 111 -1.02 -8.18 -3.02
N GLY A 112 -0.86 -9.45 -2.63
CA GLY A 112 0.43 -10.04 -2.25
C GLY A 112 0.82 -9.88 -0.79
N VAL A 113 0.00 -9.21 0.01
CA VAL A 113 0.09 -9.22 1.48
C VAL A 113 -0.54 -10.51 1.99
N PRO A 114 0.02 -11.16 3.04
CA PRO A 114 -0.62 -12.32 3.64
C PRO A 114 -2.05 -12.01 4.08
N GLN A 115 -2.99 -12.87 3.67
CA GLN A 115 -4.41 -12.70 3.95
C GLN A 115 -4.90 -13.86 4.80
N TYR A 116 -5.72 -13.56 5.81
CA TYR A 116 -6.34 -14.53 6.70
C TYR A 116 -7.86 -14.36 6.67
N LYS A 117 -8.57 -15.45 6.46
CA LYS A 117 -10.04 -15.49 6.43
C LYS A 117 -10.54 -16.06 7.75
N ILE A 118 -11.40 -15.34 8.43
CA ILE A 118 -11.93 -15.70 9.74
C ILE A 118 -13.43 -15.42 9.75
N ALA A 119 -14.22 -16.36 10.26
CA ALA A 119 -15.66 -16.16 10.40
C ALA A 119 -15.96 -14.91 11.25
N ARG A 120 -16.84 -14.02 10.76
CA ARG A 120 -17.18 -12.78 11.45
C ARG A 120 -17.64 -13.02 12.90
N ALA A 121 -18.40 -14.08 13.12
CA ALA A 121 -18.89 -14.44 14.46
C ALA A 121 -17.76 -14.81 15.43
N GLU A 122 -16.64 -15.32 14.93
CA GLU A 122 -15.46 -15.67 15.72
C GLU A 122 -14.51 -14.46 15.90
N LEU A 123 -14.54 -13.53 14.94
CA LEU A 123 -13.66 -12.36 14.92
C LEU A 123 -14.13 -11.27 15.89
N ILE A 124 -15.45 -11.03 15.95
CA ILE A 124 -16.02 -10.02 16.84
C ILE A 124 -15.94 -10.50 18.28
N GLY A 125 -15.33 -9.68 19.15
CA GLY A 125 -15.08 -10.02 20.56
C GLY A 125 -13.79 -10.80 20.80
N LEU A 126 -13.10 -11.25 19.74
CA LEU A 126 -11.82 -11.95 19.89
C LEU A 126 -10.73 -10.98 20.39
N PRO A 127 -9.94 -11.35 21.42
CA PRO A 127 -8.80 -10.56 21.83
C PRO A 127 -7.77 -10.40 20.71
N PHE A 128 -7.23 -9.20 20.54
CA PHE A 128 -6.26 -8.90 19.48
C PHE A 128 -5.05 -9.87 19.47
N ILE A 129 -4.58 -10.24 20.66
CA ILE A 129 -3.45 -11.17 20.81
C ILE A 129 -3.78 -12.58 20.28
N GLU A 130 -5.02 -13.02 20.41
CA GLU A 130 -5.48 -14.33 19.90
C GLU A 130 -5.66 -14.29 18.40
N LEU A 131 -6.19 -13.19 17.86
CA LEU A 131 -6.23 -12.95 16.44
C LEU A 131 -4.85 -13.10 15.82
N CYS A 132 -3.85 -12.45 16.40
CA CYS A 132 -2.51 -12.34 15.83
C CYS A 132 -1.63 -13.59 16.03
N ALA A 133 -1.90 -14.44 17.02
CA ALA A 133 -1.03 -15.57 17.38
C ALA A 133 -1.70 -16.95 17.32
N GLU A 134 -3.03 -17.02 17.25
CA GLU A 134 -3.76 -18.31 17.22
C GLU A 134 -4.63 -18.45 15.98
N ARG A 135 -5.21 -17.33 15.50
CA ARG A 135 -6.07 -17.34 14.32
C ARG A 135 -5.34 -16.91 13.04
N SER A 136 -4.12 -16.40 13.20
CA SER A 136 -3.23 -16.04 12.10
C SER A 136 -1.77 -16.27 12.49
N ASP A 137 -0.90 -16.42 11.50
CA ASP A 137 0.55 -16.58 11.71
C ASP A 137 1.30 -15.24 11.73
N ILE A 138 0.61 -14.14 12.14
CA ILE A 138 1.23 -12.81 12.22
C ILE A 138 2.34 -12.81 13.29
N PHE A 139 2.10 -13.49 14.41
CA PHE A 139 3.10 -13.69 15.43
C PHE A 139 3.24 -15.17 15.78
N PRO A 140 4.47 -15.66 16.01
CA PRO A 140 4.71 -17.07 16.35
C PRO A 140 4.24 -17.43 17.76
N SER A 141 3.95 -16.42 18.61
CA SER A 141 3.45 -16.64 19.97
C SER A 141 2.73 -15.41 20.55
N LYS A 142 1.82 -15.66 21.49
CA LYS A 142 1.17 -14.59 22.29
C LYS A 142 2.20 -13.73 23.02
N GLY A 143 3.30 -14.32 23.51
CA GLY A 143 4.36 -13.60 24.21
C GLY A 143 5.07 -12.58 23.33
N GLU A 144 5.38 -12.94 22.10
CA GLU A 144 5.99 -12.02 21.14
C GLU A 144 5.04 -10.91 20.71
N CYS A 145 3.78 -11.25 20.44
CA CYS A 145 2.74 -10.27 20.14
C CYS A 145 2.62 -9.23 21.28
N ARG A 146 2.56 -9.69 22.53
CA ARG A 146 2.46 -8.81 23.72
C ARG A 146 3.65 -7.86 23.82
N LYS A 147 4.88 -8.38 23.67
CA LYS A 147 6.10 -7.56 23.69
C LYS A 147 6.10 -6.49 22.60
N MET A 148 5.68 -6.87 21.40
CA MET A 148 5.66 -5.97 20.24
C MET A 148 4.58 -4.89 20.38
N VAL A 149 3.41 -5.23 20.93
CA VAL A 149 2.34 -4.27 21.26
C VAL A 149 2.81 -3.29 22.32
N GLN A 150 3.44 -3.77 23.42
CA GLN A 150 3.98 -2.91 24.48
C GLN A 150 5.09 -1.98 23.97
N ALA A 151 5.87 -2.42 22.99
CA ALA A 151 6.88 -1.59 22.33
C ALA A 151 6.28 -0.60 21.33
N GLY A 152 4.94 -0.56 21.14
CA GLY A 152 4.24 0.31 20.20
C GLY A 152 4.52 -0.03 18.72
N GLY A 153 4.96 -1.27 18.46
CA GLY A 153 5.33 -1.76 17.13
C GLY A 153 4.18 -2.39 16.35
N VAL A 154 2.95 -2.35 16.87
CA VAL A 154 1.78 -2.97 16.22
C VAL A 154 0.65 -1.96 16.09
N SER A 155 0.03 -1.93 14.91
CA SER A 155 -1.15 -1.10 14.65
C SER A 155 -2.27 -1.93 14.04
N LEU A 156 -3.50 -1.58 14.38
CA LEU A 156 -4.73 -2.06 13.78
C LEU A 156 -5.35 -0.90 13.00
N ASN A 157 -5.59 -1.07 11.70
CA ASN A 157 -6.11 -0.02 10.83
C ASN A 157 -5.36 1.32 10.94
N LYS A 158 -4.01 1.25 11.03
CA LYS A 158 -3.11 2.41 11.22
C LYS A 158 -3.17 3.04 12.62
N GLU A 159 -4.03 2.60 13.51
CA GLU A 159 -4.04 3.04 14.91
C GLU A 159 -3.18 2.11 15.77
N LYS A 160 -2.35 2.69 16.61
CA LYS A 160 -1.49 1.89 17.50
C LYS A 160 -2.34 1.11 18.51
N VAL A 161 -2.09 -0.17 18.62
CA VAL A 161 -2.70 -1.02 19.62
C VAL A 161 -1.92 -0.84 20.93
N ALA A 162 -2.58 -0.32 21.96
CA ALA A 162 -1.99 -0.12 23.29
C ALA A 162 -2.20 -1.35 24.19
N ASP A 163 -3.32 -2.04 24.04
CA ASP A 163 -3.69 -3.21 24.86
C ASP A 163 -3.78 -4.46 23.98
N PRO A 164 -2.92 -5.48 24.21
CA PRO A 164 -2.97 -6.74 23.49
C PRO A 164 -4.25 -7.56 23.77
N MET A 165 -4.93 -7.30 24.87
CA MET A 165 -6.19 -7.96 25.24
C MET A 165 -7.43 -7.24 24.71
N ARG A 166 -7.27 -6.12 24.00
CA ARG A 166 -8.38 -5.40 23.37
C ARG A 166 -9.17 -6.36 22.48
N ALA A 167 -10.49 -6.43 22.70
CA ALA A 167 -11.38 -7.18 21.84
C ALA A 167 -11.57 -6.45 20.50
N ILE A 168 -11.65 -7.21 19.42
CA ILE A 168 -12.01 -6.68 18.11
C ILE A 168 -13.49 -6.31 18.12
N ALA A 169 -13.78 -5.07 17.78
CA ALA A 169 -15.14 -4.55 17.68
C ALA A 169 -15.61 -4.54 16.22
N GLU A 170 -16.89 -4.55 16.01
CA GLU A 170 -17.47 -4.42 14.66
C GLU A 170 -17.09 -3.08 14.00
N SER A 171 -16.95 -2.02 14.80
CA SER A 171 -16.47 -0.71 14.37
C SER A 171 -15.02 -0.70 13.88
N ASP A 172 -14.24 -1.72 14.20
CA ASP A 172 -12.86 -1.86 13.71
C ASP A 172 -12.84 -2.35 12.24
N LEU A 173 -13.92 -2.97 11.77
CA LEU A 173 -13.98 -3.47 10.41
C LEU A 173 -14.06 -2.32 9.38
N ILE A 174 -13.18 -2.34 8.40
CA ILE A 174 -13.23 -1.50 7.21
C ILE A 174 -14.24 -2.14 6.27
N ASP A 175 -15.21 -1.37 5.77
CA ASP A 175 -16.34 -1.87 4.96
C ASP A 175 -17.09 -3.06 5.62
N GLY A 176 -17.08 -3.15 6.94
CA GLY A 176 -17.69 -4.26 7.67
C GLY A 176 -17.05 -5.63 7.43
N LYS A 177 -15.88 -5.70 6.79
CA LYS A 177 -15.29 -6.95 6.29
C LYS A 177 -13.79 -7.08 6.48
N TYR A 178 -13.04 -5.97 6.50
CA TYR A 178 -11.58 -6.02 6.47
C TYR A 178 -10.95 -5.44 7.74
N LEU A 179 -9.85 -6.06 8.19
CA LEU A 179 -8.97 -5.52 9.23
C LEU A 179 -7.54 -5.49 8.70
N LEU A 180 -6.85 -4.38 8.87
CA LEU A 180 -5.45 -4.24 8.52
C LEU A 180 -4.59 -4.29 9.77
N VAL A 181 -3.80 -5.34 9.92
CA VAL A 181 -2.80 -5.46 10.98
C VAL A 181 -1.44 -5.06 10.43
N GLN A 182 -0.76 -4.14 11.10
CA GLN A 182 0.59 -3.72 10.75
C GLN A 182 1.57 -4.12 11.86
N LYS A 183 2.59 -4.90 11.49
CA LYS A 183 3.70 -5.34 12.37
C LYS A 183 4.97 -4.58 11.99
N GLY A 184 5.40 -3.66 12.84
CA GLY A 184 6.50 -2.76 12.53
C GLY A 184 6.16 -1.74 11.44
N LYS A 185 7.17 -1.28 10.69
CA LYS A 185 7.00 -0.21 9.70
C LYS A 185 6.56 -0.70 8.31
N LYS A 186 6.84 -1.97 7.97
CA LYS A 186 6.73 -2.45 6.57
C LYS A 186 5.85 -3.68 6.37
N ASN A 187 5.53 -4.42 7.43
CA ASN A 187 4.81 -5.68 7.30
C ASN A 187 3.32 -5.46 7.56
N TYR A 188 2.52 -5.73 6.55
CA TYR A 188 1.07 -5.62 6.59
C TYR A 188 0.44 -7.00 6.43
N TYR A 189 -0.70 -7.19 7.08
CA TYR A 189 -1.49 -8.41 7.05
C TYR A 189 -2.96 -8.01 6.95
N LEU A 190 -3.69 -8.64 6.04
CA LEU A 190 -5.11 -8.38 5.84
C LEU A 190 -5.92 -9.52 6.44
N VAL A 191 -6.81 -9.21 7.36
CA VAL A 191 -7.79 -10.15 7.90
C VAL A 191 -9.14 -9.86 7.26
N ILE A 192 -9.77 -10.91 6.73
CA ILE A 192 -11.05 -10.85 6.03
C ILE A 192 -12.09 -11.56 6.88
N ALA A 193 -13.12 -10.83 7.31
CA ALA A 193 -14.28 -11.37 7.99
C ALA A 193 -15.26 -11.99 6.96
N GLU A 194 -15.50 -13.28 7.08
CA GLU A 194 -16.43 -14.03 6.22
C GLU A 194 -17.75 -14.35 6.95
#